data_6d3674fa60199c3414e55348f9124da6
#
_entry.id   6d3674fa60199c3414e55348f9124da6
#
_cell.length_a   1.000
_cell.length_b   1.000
_cell.length_c   1.000
_cell.angle_alpha   90.00
_cell.angle_beta   90.00
_cell.angle_gamma   90.00
#
_symmetry.space_group_name_H-M   'P 1'
#
loop_
_entity.id
_entity.type
_entity.pdbx_description
1 polymer ?
#
loop_
_entity_poly.entity_id
_entity_poly.type
_entity_poly.pdbx_seq_one_letter_code
_entity_poly.pdbx_strand_id
1 'polypeptide(L)'
;MEPDEKSGITATIKDVSQSGFAKIQTSIMETMGFGKTATISALILIVLVAVLIVFLFINSTPPKTIIMTSGDDNSMFYKIADKYAKILALNGVKLKVIKSEGSLENLERLSNPSYRVDVGFVQSGLAKGRKIDNLVSLGSVAFEPLFVFYRGNKPVEFLSQFTGKKLAIGPDGSGTNHLATNLLSMNGIEPEEPPEAPTELWEMDDEEATQDLLNGKVDAVFFMADSASSRLMRKLLHEPGIKLMNFAQADAYTRRVGYLNKLVLPKGAIDFGKNVPDHDITLIAPSVELIARSDLHPALSDLLLEAAKEIHGRATLFQGRGEFPAPLEHEFHISDDASRYYKSGKSFLYRYFPFWMASLISRILVVFLPIVLILIPGLRVIPAIYRWGTKMRIYRWYRQLLALEQSMITQIGTDQQKELLARLDQIEQAVDSMKIPASFADQFYVLRGHVGFVRARLLERKTTN
;
A
#
# COMPACT_ATOMS: atom_id res chain seq x y z
N MET A 1 12.98 -50.47 -21.10
CA MET A 1 11.58 -50.70 -21.50
C MET A 1 10.73 -49.77 -20.66
N GLU A 2 10.35 -48.68 -21.20
CA GLU A 2 9.25 -47.77 -20.85
C GLU A 2 9.50 -46.33 -21.32
N PRO A 3 9.03 -45.98 -22.52
CA PRO A 3 8.70 -44.60 -22.81
C PRO A 3 7.33 -44.39 -23.51
N ASP A 4 6.34 -45.31 -23.41
CA ASP A 4 5.11 -45.22 -24.23
C ASP A 4 3.84 -44.71 -23.49
N GLU A 5 3.86 -44.64 -22.18
CA GLU A 5 2.65 -44.25 -21.40
C GLU A 5 2.41 -42.73 -21.33
N LYS A 6 3.44 -41.90 -21.43
CA LYS A 6 3.31 -40.43 -21.41
C LYS A 6 2.79 -39.84 -22.72
N SER A 7 2.95 -40.53 -23.84
CA SER A 7 2.46 -40.10 -25.15
C SER A 7 0.93 -40.29 -25.29
N GLY A 8 0.39 -41.33 -24.69
CA GLY A 8 -1.07 -41.59 -24.72
C GLY A 8 -1.92 -40.59 -23.94
N ILE A 9 -1.43 -40.17 -22.75
CA ILE A 9 -2.19 -39.26 -21.88
C ILE A 9 -2.23 -37.85 -22.49
N THR A 10 -1.14 -37.39 -23.11
CA THR A 10 -1.07 -36.05 -23.75
C THR A 10 -1.95 -35.97 -25.00
N ALA A 11 -2.06 -37.05 -25.77
CA ALA A 11 -2.96 -37.15 -26.94
C ALA A 11 -4.43 -37.14 -26.50
N THR A 12 -4.79 -37.88 -25.46
CA THR A 12 -6.16 -37.96 -24.93
C THR A 12 -6.64 -36.63 -24.35
N ILE A 13 -5.78 -35.92 -23.62
CA ILE A 13 -6.11 -34.59 -23.06
C ILE A 13 -6.31 -33.56 -24.20
N LYS A 14 -5.54 -33.64 -25.25
CA LYS A 14 -5.66 -32.74 -26.40
C LYS A 14 -6.93 -32.95 -27.19
N ASP A 15 -7.35 -34.22 -27.34
CA ASP A 15 -8.57 -34.60 -28.06
C ASP A 15 -9.86 -34.27 -27.28
N VAL A 16 -9.85 -34.47 -25.94
CA VAL A 16 -10.97 -34.10 -25.06
C VAL A 16 -11.11 -32.57 -24.98
N SER A 17 -9.99 -31.82 -24.96
CA SER A 17 -10.04 -30.35 -24.94
C SER A 17 -10.54 -29.78 -26.28
N GLN A 18 -10.13 -30.34 -27.41
CA GLN A 18 -10.60 -29.89 -28.72
C GLN A 18 -12.09 -30.22 -28.97
N SER A 19 -12.57 -31.37 -28.51
CA SER A 19 -13.98 -31.72 -28.65
C SER A 19 -14.90 -30.92 -27.73
N GLY A 20 -14.44 -30.59 -26.52
CA GLY A 20 -15.17 -29.73 -25.58
C GLY A 20 -15.26 -28.28 -26.09
N PHE A 21 -14.14 -27.73 -26.59
CA PHE A 21 -14.09 -26.39 -27.13
C PHE A 21 -14.96 -26.24 -28.39
N ALA A 22 -14.94 -27.23 -29.30
CA ALA A 22 -15.77 -27.24 -30.48
C ALA A 22 -17.30 -27.33 -30.14
N LYS A 23 -17.68 -28.09 -29.13
CA LYS A 23 -19.07 -28.17 -28.65
C LYS A 23 -19.57 -26.86 -28.04
N ILE A 24 -18.75 -26.21 -27.22
CA ILE A 24 -19.06 -24.89 -26.64
C ILE A 24 -19.19 -23.86 -27.75
N GLN A 25 -18.25 -23.87 -28.70
CA GLN A 25 -18.25 -22.95 -29.84
C GLN A 25 -19.50 -23.12 -30.73
N THR A 26 -19.90 -24.35 -31.04
CA THR A 26 -21.11 -24.61 -31.81
C THR A 26 -22.39 -24.23 -31.05
N SER A 27 -22.47 -24.52 -29.76
CA SER A 27 -23.62 -24.15 -28.94
C SER A 27 -23.80 -22.62 -28.85
N ILE A 28 -22.71 -21.84 -28.69
CA ILE A 28 -22.75 -20.38 -28.68
C ILE A 28 -23.11 -19.83 -30.08
N MET A 29 -22.59 -20.44 -31.14
CA MET A 29 -22.93 -20.06 -32.53
C MET A 29 -24.40 -20.29 -32.85
N GLU A 30 -25.00 -21.40 -32.41
CA GLU A 30 -26.41 -21.72 -32.63
C GLU A 30 -27.34 -20.84 -31.79
N THR A 31 -26.97 -20.56 -30.54
CA THR A 31 -27.82 -19.80 -29.60
C THR A 31 -27.77 -18.28 -29.86
N MET A 32 -26.62 -17.75 -30.26
CA MET A 32 -26.40 -16.30 -30.41
C MET A 32 -26.22 -15.83 -31.87
N GLY A 33 -26.14 -16.76 -32.85
CA GLY A 33 -25.99 -16.40 -34.27
C GLY A 33 -24.68 -15.67 -34.63
N PHE A 34 -23.65 -15.78 -33.77
CA PHE A 34 -22.35 -15.14 -33.99
C PHE A 34 -21.52 -15.90 -35.02
N GLY A 35 -20.82 -15.15 -35.90
CA GLY A 35 -19.82 -15.76 -36.80
C GLY A 35 -18.62 -16.31 -35.99
N LYS A 36 -17.86 -17.24 -36.56
CA LYS A 36 -16.71 -17.91 -35.94
C LYS A 36 -15.71 -16.93 -35.26
N THR A 37 -15.41 -15.81 -35.92
CA THR A 37 -14.52 -14.78 -35.37
C THR A 37 -15.07 -14.09 -34.14
N ALA A 38 -16.38 -13.76 -34.13
CA ALA A 38 -17.01 -13.11 -32.97
C ALA A 38 -17.10 -14.06 -31.77
N THR A 39 -17.34 -15.36 -32.00
CA THR A 39 -17.36 -16.38 -30.94
C THR A 39 -15.97 -16.58 -30.34
N ILE A 40 -14.91 -16.63 -31.15
CA ILE A 40 -13.52 -16.72 -30.68
C ILE A 40 -13.15 -15.49 -29.87
N SER A 41 -13.49 -14.28 -30.36
CA SER A 41 -13.21 -13.03 -29.63
C SER A 41 -13.95 -12.96 -28.29
N ALA A 42 -15.19 -13.39 -28.22
CA ALA A 42 -15.95 -13.46 -26.97
C ALA A 42 -15.32 -14.46 -25.99
N LEU A 43 -14.86 -15.60 -26.45
CA LEU A 43 -14.22 -16.62 -25.63
C LEU A 43 -12.86 -16.14 -25.08
N ILE A 44 -12.05 -15.47 -25.91
CA ILE A 44 -10.81 -14.83 -25.48
C ILE A 44 -11.09 -13.77 -24.41
N LEU A 45 -12.11 -12.94 -24.60
CA LEU A 45 -12.50 -11.93 -23.62
C LEU A 45 -12.91 -12.57 -22.28
N ILE A 46 -13.69 -13.66 -22.30
CA ILE A 46 -14.08 -14.39 -21.08
C ILE A 46 -12.85 -14.94 -20.36
N VAL A 47 -11.90 -15.52 -21.08
CA VAL A 47 -10.66 -16.04 -20.50
C VAL A 47 -9.83 -14.90 -19.91
N LEU A 48 -9.68 -13.78 -20.60
CA LEU A 48 -8.96 -12.61 -20.08
C LEU A 48 -9.61 -12.05 -18.82
N VAL A 49 -10.94 -11.96 -18.80
CA VAL A 49 -11.69 -11.54 -17.59
C VAL A 49 -11.51 -12.55 -16.46
N ALA A 50 -11.56 -13.84 -16.72
CA ALA A 50 -11.33 -14.87 -15.72
C ALA A 50 -9.90 -14.79 -15.13
N VAL A 51 -8.88 -14.60 -15.98
CA VAL A 51 -7.49 -14.41 -15.54
C VAL A 51 -7.35 -13.14 -14.70
N LEU A 52 -7.99 -12.04 -15.13
CA LEU A 52 -7.99 -10.79 -14.37
C LEU A 52 -8.66 -10.97 -12.99
N ILE A 53 -9.78 -11.70 -12.92
CA ILE A 53 -10.47 -12.05 -11.67
C ILE A 53 -9.53 -12.79 -10.72
N VAL A 54 -8.88 -13.84 -11.20
CA VAL A 54 -7.94 -14.65 -10.41
C VAL A 54 -6.77 -13.80 -9.94
N PHE A 55 -6.20 -12.97 -10.82
CA PHE A 55 -5.10 -12.06 -10.49
C PHE A 55 -5.49 -11.06 -9.39
N LEU A 56 -6.63 -10.37 -9.54
CA LEU A 56 -7.13 -9.43 -8.54
C LEU A 56 -7.45 -10.12 -7.22
N PHE A 57 -8.02 -11.32 -7.26
CA PHE A 57 -8.35 -12.08 -6.06
C PHE A 57 -7.11 -12.53 -5.28
N ILE A 58 -6.03 -12.89 -5.96
CA ILE A 58 -4.76 -13.28 -5.31
C ILE A 58 -4.07 -12.04 -4.73
N ASN A 59 -3.96 -10.95 -5.51
CA ASN A 59 -3.27 -9.72 -5.07
C ASN A 59 -3.99 -8.96 -3.96
N SER A 60 -5.29 -9.13 -3.80
CA SER A 60 -6.05 -8.51 -2.71
C SER A 60 -5.99 -9.28 -1.39
N THR A 61 -5.13 -10.30 -1.29
CA THR A 61 -4.98 -11.09 -0.07
C THR A 61 -3.99 -10.42 0.89
N PRO A 62 -4.40 -10.00 2.13
CA PRO A 62 -3.44 -9.50 3.10
C PRO A 62 -2.42 -10.59 3.42
N PRO A 63 -1.13 -10.24 3.51
CA PRO A 63 -0.10 -11.17 3.93
C PRO A 63 -0.41 -11.75 5.32
N LYS A 64 -0.18 -13.05 5.51
CA LYS A 64 -0.33 -13.70 6.81
C LYS A 64 0.87 -13.48 7.73
N THR A 65 1.97 -12.97 7.20
CA THR A 65 3.19 -12.69 7.95
C THR A 65 3.70 -11.33 7.55
N ILE A 66 4.01 -10.51 8.53
CA ILE A 66 4.69 -9.22 8.39
C ILE A 66 5.94 -9.21 9.27
N ILE A 67 6.93 -8.41 8.89
CA ILE A 67 8.21 -8.33 9.57
C ILE A 67 8.37 -6.94 10.16
N MET A 68 8.64 -6.89 11.46
CA MET A 68 8.85 -5.65 12.20
C MET A 68 10.29 -5.56 12.67
N THR A 69 10.97 -4.46 12.37
CA THR A 69 12.24 -4.10 12.98
C THR A 69 11.97 -3.29 14.25
N SER A 70 12.71 -3.52 15.33
CA SER A 70 12.35 -2.94 16.63
C SER A 70 13.52 -2.31 17.38
N GLY A 71 14.30 -3.06 18.09
CA GLY A 71 15.45 -2.65 18.90
C GLY A 71 16.15 -3.87 19.47
N ASP A 72 17.10 -3.66 20.36
CA ASP A 72 17.79 -4.74 21.07
C ASP A 72 16.86 -5.48 22.03
N ASP A 73 17.24 -6.69 22.45
CA ASP A 73 16.46 -7.59 23.35
C ASP A 73 15.98 -6.92 24.64
N ASN A 74 16.80 -6.04 25.18
CA ASN A 74 16.51 -5.34 26.43
C ASN A 74 15.69 -4.06 26.23
N SER A 75 15.59 -3.57 24.97
CA SER A 75 14.91 -2.32 24.66
C SER A 75 13.41 -2.38 24.94
N MET A 76 12.83 -1.23 25.19
CA MET A 76 11.38 -1.08 25.32
C MET A 76 10.68 -1.42 24.02
N PHE A 77 11.25 -1.04 22.87
CA PHE A 77 10.67 -1.32 21.55
C PHE A 77 10.56 -2.80 21.24
N TYR A 78 11.58 -3.60 21.59
CA TYR A 78 11.50 -5.05 21.40
C TYR A 78 10.38 -5.68 22.26
N LYS A 79 10.28 -5.29 23.52
CA LYS A 79 9.22 -5.74 24.43
C LYS A 79 7.82 -5.31 23.97
N ILE A 80 7.72 -4.13 23.39
CA ILE A 80 6.47 -3.62 22.80
C ILE A 80 6.14 -4.41 21.53
N ALA A 81 7.09 -4.63 20.64
CA ALA A 81 6.91 -5.41 19.41
C ALA A 81 6.43 -6.85 19.71
N ASP A 82 6.92 -7.49 20.78
CA ASP A 82 6.42 -8.79 21.24
C ASP A 82 4.93 -8.74 21.65
N LYS A 83 4.49 -7.65 22.29
CA LYS A 83 3.06 -7.45 22.59
C LYS A 83 2.22 -7.27 21.32
N TYR A 84 2.73 -6.51 20.34
CA TYR A 84 2.09 -6.42 19.00
C TYR A 84 1.97 -7.81 18.37
N ALA A 85 3.03 -8.63 18.43
CA ALA A 85 3.01 -9.97 17.87
C ALA A 85 1.89 -10.85 18.50
N LYS A 86 1.69 -10.73 19.79
CA LYS A 86 0.61 -11.46 20.51
C LYS A 86 -0.79 -11.01 20.05
N ILE A 87 -1.01 -9.70 19.91
CA ILE A 87 -2.30 -9.15 19.46
C ILE A 87 -2.58 -9.53 18.00
N LEU A 88 -1.58 -9.43 17.12
CA LEU A 88 -1.74 -9.80 15.73
C LEU A 88 -2.02 -11.30 15.56
N ALA A 89 -1.38 -12.15 16.37
CA ALA A 89 -1.59 -13.60 16.35
C ALA A 89 -3.05 -13.98 16.64
N LEU A 90 -3.75 -13.26 17.52
CA LEU A 90 -5.19 -13.47 17.78
C LEU A 90 -6.05 -13.26 16.56
N ASN A 91 -5.57 -12.49 15.58
CA ASN A 91 -6.22 -12.22 14.31
C ASN A 91 -5.68 -13.09 13.16
N GLY A 92 -4.85 -14.10 13.46
CA GLY A 92 -4.28 -15.01 12.47
C GLY A 92 -3.15 -14.42 11.61
N VAL A 93 -2.56 -13.29 12.06
CA VAL A 93 -1.41 -12.65 11.41
C VAL A 93 -0.18 -12.87 12.27
N LYS A 94 0.90 -13.40 11.67
CA LYS A 94 2.19 -13.60 12.33
C LYS A 94 3.05 -12.35 12.17
N LEU A 95 3.38 -11.69 13.28
CA LEU A 95 4.39 -10.65 13.31
C LEU A 95 5.75 -11.29 13.66
N LYS A 96 6.71 -11.20 12.73
CA LYS A 96 8.09 -11.59 12.96
C LYS A 96 8.87 -10.37 13.41
N VAL A 97 9.26 -10.32 14.68
CA VAL A 97 10.10 -9.25 15.21
C VAL A 97 11.56 -9.57 14.94
N ILE A 98 12.30 -8.60 14.41
CA ILE A 98 13.75 -8.67 14.20
C ILE A 98 14.43 -7.58 15.03
N LYS A 99 15.60 -7.92 15.58
CA LYS A 99 16.40 -7.02 16.37
C LYS A 99 17.10 -5.97 15.54
N SER A 100 17.41 -4.83 16.14
CA SER A 100 18.23 -3.76 15.58
C SER A 100 18.93 -2.99 16.69
N GLU A 101 19.91 -2.17 16.32
CA GLU A 101 20.61 -1.24 17.22
C GLU A 101 19.73 -0.04 17.63
N GLY A 102 18.59 0.17 16.96
CA GLY A 102 17.63 1.21 17.30
C GLY A 102 16.98 1.89 16.10
N SER A 103 16.46 3.10 16.34
CA SER A 103 15.61 3.83 15.40
C SER A 103 16.29 4.16 14.07
N LEU A 104 17.58 4.46 14.07
CA LEU A 104 18.33 4.79 12.86
C LEU A 104 18.46 3.56 11.94
N GLU A 105 18.88 2.43 12.49
CA GLU A 105 18.96 1.19 11.74
C GLU A 105 17.56 0.71 11.27
N ASN A 106 16.52 0.93 12.08
CA ASN A 106 15.15 0.65 11.66
C ASN A 106 14.76 1.43 10.42
N LEU A 107 15.07 2.72 10.38
CA LEU A 107 14.82 3.58 9.22
C LEU A 107 15.61 3.12 8.00
N GLU A 108 16.87 2.76 8.16
CA GLU A 108 17.72 2.25 7.07
C GLU A 108 17.18 0.95 6.47
N ARG A 109 16.74 0.02 7.31
CA ARG A 109 16.14 -1.25 6.87
C ARG A 109 14.80 -1.03 6.16
N LEU A 110 13.97 -0.12 6.66
CA LEU A 110 12.68 0.23 6.05
C LEU A 110 12.84 0.90 4.69
N SER A 111 13.78 1.84 4.58
CA SER A 111 14.02 2.59 3.33
C SER A 111 14.70 1.75 2.25
N ASN A 112 15.43 0.70 2.61
CA ASN A 112 16.15 -0.15 1.68
C ASN A 112 15.32 -1.36 1.25
N PRO A 113 14.93 -1.47 -0.04
CA PRO A 113 14.11 -2.58 -0.54
C PRO A 113 14.78 -3.96 -0.43
N SER A 114 16.11 -4.02 -0.26
CA SER A 114 16.85 -5.29 -0.10
C SER A 114 16.53 -5.98 1.23
N TYR A 115 16.14 -5.22 2.25
CA TYR A 115 15.66 -5.76 3.52
C TYR A 115 14.16 -6.07 3.43
N ARG A 116 13.78 -7.27 3.84
CA ARG A 116 12.36 -7.67 3.95
C ARG A 116 11.81 -7.23 5.30
N VAL A 117 11.53 -5.95 5.43
CA VAL A 117 10.93 -5.34 6.63
C VAL A 117 9.72 -4.53 6.18
N ASP A 118 8.61 -4.70 6.87
CA ASP A 118 7.34 -4.07 6.51
C ASP A 118 7.01 -2.87 7.40
N VAL A 119 7.39 -2.93 8.69
CA VAL A 119 7.05 -1.93 9.70
C VAL A 119 8.15 -1.83 10.77
N GLY A 120 8.27 -0.69 11.43
CA GLY A 120 9.21 -0.50 12.53
C GLY A 120 8.90 0.74 13.36
N PHE A 121 9.50 0.81 14.55
CA PHE A 121 9.51 2.03 15.36
C PHE A 121 10.66 2.92 14.94
N VAL A 122 10.34 4.18 14.65
CA VAL A 122 11.33 5.18 14.23
C VAL A 122 11.10 6.46 15.03
N GLN A 123 12.15 6.95 15.65
CA GLN A 123 12.18 8.23 16.32
C GLN A 123 12.11 9.35 15.28
N SER A 124 11.32 10.39 15.55
CA SER A 124 11.28 11.58 14.71
C SER A 124 12.63 12.33 14.76
N GLY A 125 13.02 12.96 13.65
CA GLY A 125 14.27 13.69 13.50
C GLY A 125 15.36 12.94 12.74
N LEU A 126 15.11 11.69 12.31
CA LEU A 126 16.09 10.84 11.64
C LEU A 126 16.00 10.86 10.11
N ALA A 127 14.92 11.39 9.54
CA ALA A 127 14.66 11.29 8.10
C ALA A 127 15.42 12.33 7.26
N LYS A 128 15.95 13.38 7.88
CA LYS A 128 16.63 14.48 7.18
C LYS A 128 17.78 13.98 6.31
N GLY A 129 17.73 14.30 5.02
CA GLY A 129 18.75 13.90 4.03
C GLY A 129 18.68 12.45 3.57
N ARG A 130 17.67 11.70 3.96
CA ARG A 130 17.46 10.29 3.60
C ARG A 130 16.30 10.13 2.59
N LYS A 131 16.34 9.04 1.83
CA LYS A 131 15.25 8.69 0.90
C LYS A 131 14.14 7.96 1.67
N ILE A 132 13.00 8.63 1.83
CA ILE A 132 11.85 8.12 2.58
C ILE A 132 10.56 8.02 1.75
N ASP A 133 10.64 8.22 0.43
CA ASP A 133 9.47 8.32 -0.46
C ASP A 133 8.57 7.07 -0.46
N ASN A 134 9.14 5.91 -0.09
CA ASN A 134 8.44 4.64 0.01
C ASN A 134 7.95 4.33 1.42
N LEU A 135 8.02 5.28 2.34
CA LEU A 135 7.64 5.12 3.74
C LEU A 135 6.45 6.02 4.09
N VAL A 136 5.61 5.51 4.97
CA VAL A 136 4.47 6.24 5.52
C VAL A 136 4.39 6.05 7.04
N SER A 137 3.89 7.06 7.73
CA SER A 137 3.59 6.95 9.15
C SER A 137 2.20 6.37 9.39
N LEU A 138 2.09 5.43 10.31
CA LEU A 138 0.81 5.01 10.87
C LEU A 138 0.40 5.87 12.08
N GLY A 139 1.27 6.80 12.48
CA GLY A 139 1.08 7.73 13.59
C GLY A 139 2.13 7.57 14.68
N SER A 140 2.21 8.59 15.52
CA SER A 140 3.05 8.57 16.72
C SER A 140 2.44 7.66 17.79
N VAL A 141 3.32 6.92 18.49
CA VAL A 141 2.91 5.92 19.48
C VAL A 141 3.37 6.26 20.90
N ALA A 142 4.40 7.10 21.06
CA ALA A 142 4.91 7.54 22.34
C ALA A 142 5.75 8.80 22.21
N PHE A 143 5.99 9.48 23.34
CA PHE A 143 7.13 10.36 23.51
C PHE A 143 8.30 9.60 24.11
N GLU A 144 9.50 10.00 23.71
CA GLU A 144 10.74 9.40 24.15
C GLU A 144 11.63 10.46 24.82
N PRO A 145 11.42 10.72 26.13
CA PRO A 145 12.14 11.78 26.83
C PRO A 145 13.65 11.50 26.88
N LEU A 146 14.42 12.55 26.61
CA LEU A 146 15.85 12.57 26.78
C LEU A 146 16.19 12.92 28.22
N PHE A 147 16.91 12.03 28.89
CA PHE A 147 17.45 12.20 30.24
C PHE A 147 18.94 12.43 30.16
N VAL A 148 19.42 13.53 30.73
CA VAL A 148 20.85 13.83 30.83
C VAL A 148 21.23 13.80 32.29
N PHE A 149 21.83 12.69 32.74
CA PHE A 149 22.37 12.59 34.09
C PHE A 149 23.82 13.06 34.12
N TYR A 150 24.18 13.80 35.16
CA TYR A 150 25.52 14.31 35.29
C TYR A 150 26.00 14.27 36.74
N ARG A 151 27.30 14.16 36.91
CA ARG A 151 27.98 14.25 38.22
C ARG A 151 28.29 15.70 38.55
N GLY A 152 27.80 16.15 39.72
CA GLY A 152 28.09 17.53 40.17
C GLY A 152 27.14 18.02 41.24
N ASN A 153 27.58 19.07 41.94
CA ASN A 153 26.82 19.69 43.04
C ASN A 153 25.96 20.88 42.54
N LYS A 154 26.36 21.51 41.45
CA LYS A 154 25.66 22.67 40.87
C LYS A 154 24.61 22.17 39.85
N PRO A 155 23.45 22.84 39.75
CA PRO A 155 22.48 22.51 38.71
C PRO A 155 23.06 22.87 37.32
N VAL A 156 22.80 21.97 36.34
CA VAL A 156 23.05 22.18 34.91
C VAL A 156 21.70 22.38 34.22
N GLU A 157 21.56 23.52 33.52
CA GLU A 157 20.32 23.92 32.85
C GLU A 157 20.52 24.12 31.35
N PHE A 158 21.77 24.24 30.89
CA PHE A 158 22.14 24.48 29.50
C PHE A 158 23.12 23.41 29.01
N LEU A 159 22.91 22.86 27.82
CA LEU A 159 23.83 21.90 27.22
C LEU A 159 25.24 22.46 27.04
N SER A 160 25.38 23.76 26.75
CA SER A 160 26.68 24.41 26.61
C SER A 160 27.58 24.33 27.88
N GLN A 161 26.99 24.00 29.03
CA GLN A 161 27.79 23.81 30.27
C GLN A 161 28.56 22.47 30.27
N PHE A 162 28.34 21.61 29.29
CA PHE A 162 29.09 20.36 29.09
C PHE A 162 30.31 20.50 28.19
N THR A 163 30.64 21.72 27.71
CA THR A 163 31.88 21.97 26.95
C THR A 163 33.09 21.50 27.76
N GLY A 164 34.02 20.77 27.13
CA GLY A 164 35.23 20.24 27.76
C GLY A 164 34.98 19.09 28.72
N LYS A 165 33.85 18.39 28.59
CA LYS A 165 33.44 17.26 29.44
C LYS A 165 33.46 15.95 28.67
N LYS A 166 33.50 14.83 29.39
CA LYS A 166 33.35 13.46 28.87
C LYS A 166 31.92 13.06 28.92
N LEU A 167 31.31 12.86 27.75
CA LEU A 167 29.88 12.62 27.60
C LEU A 167 29.62 11.23 26.97
N ALA A 168 28.89 10.38 27.66
CA ALA A 168 28.38 9.15 27.05
C ALA A 168 27.05 9.45 26.35
N ILE A 169 27.02 9.27 25.01
CA ILE A 169 25.91 9.70 24.14
C ILE A 169 25.10 8.55 23.57
N GLY A 170 25.27 7.34 24.07
CA GLY A 170 24.64 6.12 23.57
C GLY A 170 25.42 5.45 22.44
N PRO A 171 25.07 4.20 22.09
CA PRO A 171 25.77 3.45 21.04
C PRO A 171 25.53 4.06 19.66
N ASP A 172 26.48 3.82 18.73
CA ASP A 172 26.32 4.20 17.32
C ASP A 172 25.05 3.61 16.72
N GLY A 173 24.43 4.31 15.80
CA GLY A 173 23.16 3.89 15.17
C GLY A 173 21.92 3.97 16.07
N SER A 174 22.07 4.38 17.34
CA SER A 174 20.92 4.60 18.23
C SER A 174 20.29 5.99 18.04
N GLY A 175 19.00 6.10 18.39
CA GLY A 175 18.31 7.39 18.42
C GLY A 175 18.91 8.35 19.45
N THR A 176 19.42 7.83 20.57
CA THR A 176 20.10 8.60 21.63
C THR A 176 21.35 9.30 21.08
N ASN A 177 22.22 8.54 20.41
CA ASN A 177 23.44 9.07 19.81
C ASN A 177 23.14 10.19 18.83
N HIS A 178 22.23 9.94 17.89
CA HIS A 178 21.86 10.93 16.88
C HIS A 178 21.27 12.21 17.50
N LEU A 179 20.36 12.08 18.46
CA LEU A 179 19.74 13.24 19.11
C LEU A 179 20.76 14.01 19.96
N ALA A 180 21.57 13.31 20.75
CA ALA A 180 22.60 13.94 21.61
C ALA A 180 23.61 14.73 20.77
N THR A 181 24.18 14.11 19.73
CA THR A 181 25.13 14.75 18.82
C THR A 181 24.52 16.00 18.17
N ASN A 182 23.29 15.90 17.67
CA ASN A 182 22.61 17.03 17.03
C ASN A 182 22.35 18.18 18.01
N LEU A 183 21.89 17.87 19.23
CA LEU A 183 21.66 18.89 20.25
C LEU A 183 22.95 19.51 20.74
N LEU A 184 24.03 18.76 20.92
CA LEU A 184 25.33 19.26 21.30
C LEU A 184 25.89 20.22 20.25
N SER A 185 25.88 19.83 18.97
CA SER A 185 26.28 20.69 17.86
C SER A 185 25.46 21.99 17.78
N MET A 186 24.14 21.93 17.97
CA MET A 186 23.26 23.12 18.04
C MET A 186 23.64 24.08 19.19
N ASN A 187 24.32 23.60 20.21
CA ASN A 187 24.79 24.38 21.35
C ASN A 187 26.29 24.78 21.23
N GLY A 188 26.87 24.57 20.03
CA GLY A 188 28.28 24.92 19.76
C GLY A 188 29.26 23.96 20.42
N ILE A 189 28.86 22.75 20.72
CA ILE A 189 29.72 21.68 21.23
C ILE A 189 30.01 20.73 20.08
N GLU A 190 31.24 20.80 19.59
CA GLU A 190 31.76 19.89 18.58
C GLU A 190 32.76 18.92 19.24
N PRO A 191 32.87 17.70 18.75
CA PRO A 191 33.86 16.74 19.22
C PRO A 191 35.27 17.33 19.10
N GLU A 192 36.11 17.06 20.11
CA GLU A 192 37.52 17.51 20.14
C GLU A 192 37.72 19.02 20.23
N GLU A 193 36.67 19.80 20.39
CA GLU A 193 36.76 21.26 20.59
C GLU A 193 36.35 21.66 22.03
N PRO A 194 36.94 22.73 22.63
CA PRO A 194 38.12 23.45 22.14
C PRO A 194 39.42 22.64 22.38
N PRO A 195 40.49 22.84 21.59
CA PRO A 195 41.69 22.00 21.64
C PRO A 195 42.40 21.99 23.02
N GLU A 196 42.22 23.04 23.83
CA GLU A 196 42.80 23.15 25.17
C GLU A 196 42.04 22.31 26.23
N ALA A 197 40.75 22.05 25.98
CA ALA A 197 39.88 21.24 26.85
C ALA A 197 38.81 20.54 25.98
N PRO A 198 39.18 19.50 25.24
CA PRO A 198 38.29 18.88 24.25
C PRO A 198 37.08 18.22 24.91
N THR A 199 35.91 18.36 24.27
CA THR A 199 34.72 17.59 24.64
C THR A 199 34.86 16.20 24.03
N GLU A 200 34.87 15.19 24.87
CA GLU A 200 34.95 13.78 24.46
C GLU A 200 33.55 13.17 24.39
N LEU A 201 33.17 12.68 23.23
CA LEU A 201 31.92 11.97 23.02
C LEU A 201 32.19 10.45 22.99
N TRP A 202 31.59 9.71 23.91
CA TRP A 202 31.81 8.28 24.08
C TRP A 202 30.55 7.52 23.69
N GLU A 203 30.71 6.59 22.76
CA GLU A 203 29.67 5.70 22.27
C GLU A 203 29.72 4.39 23.05
N MET A 204 28.73 4.16 23.90
CA MET A 204 28.67 2.98 24.75
C MET A 204 27.22 2.64 25.12
N ASP A 205 27.00 1.42 25.60
CA ASP A 205 25.68 1.02 26.07
C ASP A 205 25.31 1.66 27.42
N ASP A 206 24.03 1.63 27.75
CA ASP A 206 23.47 2.31 28.93
C ASP A 206 23.99 1.75 30.26
N GLU A 207 24.30 0.46 30.33
CA GLU A 207 24.81 -0.16 31.55
C GLU A 207 26.26 0.25 31.81
N GLU A 208 27.10 0.22 30.76
CA GLU A 208 28.49 0.71 30.79
C GLU A 208 28.53 2.20 31.11
N ALA A 209 27.74 3.01 30.41
CA ALA A 209 27.63 4.45 30.64
C ALA A 209 27.24 4.77 32.09
N THR A 210 26.26 4.01 32.65
CA THR A 210 25.86 4.15 34.06
C THR A 210 27.01 3.87 35.01
N GLN A 211 27.76 2.78 34.78
CA GLN A 211 28.89 2.44 35.67
C GLN A 211 30.00 3.48 35.56
N ASP A 212 30.29 3.95 34.37
CA ASP A 212 31.34 4.95 34.15
C ASP A 212 30.97 6.32 34.70
N LEU A 213 29.69 6.72 34.67
CA LEU A 213 29.20 7.89 35.40
C LEU A 213 29.37 7.71 36.91
N LEU A 214 29.01 6.58 37.50
CA LEU A 214 29.15 6.29 38.93
C LEU A 214 30.61 6.25 39.39
N ASN A 215 31.50 5.79 38.53
CA ASN A 215 32.92 5.72 38.77
C ASN A 215 33.65 7.06 38.47
N GLY A 216 32.97 8.05 37.89
CA GLY A 216 33.55 9.34 37.54
C GLY A 216 34.46 9.30 36.32
N LYS A 217 34.35 8.31 35.45
CA LYS A 217 35.09 8.23 34.20
C LYS A 217 34.49 9.14 33.14
N VAL A 218 33.14 9.28 33.15
CA VAL A 218 32.38 10.24 32.35
C VAL A 218 31.70 11.27 33.22
N ASP A 219 31.54 12.49 32.73
CA ASP A 219 30.91 13.60 33.46
C ASP A 219 29.39 13.60 33.33
N ALA A 220 28.87 13.16 32.18
CA ALA A 220 27.44 13.05 31.96
C ALA A 220 27.10 11.90 31.00
N VAL A 221 25.85 11.42 31.11
CA VAL A 221 25.29 10.37 30.25
C VAL A 221 23.95 10.80 29.71
N PHE A 222 23.74 10.52 28.43
CA PHE A 222 22.51 10.77 27.72
C PHE A 222 21.75 9.45 27.57
N PHE A 223 20.51 9.40 28.02
CA PHE A 223 19.64 8.24 27.90
C PHE A 223 18.30 8.63 27.30
N MET A 224 17.74 7.74 26.49
CA MET A 224 16.37 7.85 26.07
C MET A 224 15.52 6.73 26.71
N ALA A 225 14.21 6.95 26.79
CA ALA A 225 13.32 6.06 27.52
C ALA A 225 13.18 4.66 26.90
N ASP A 226 13.54 4.49 25.62
CA ASP A 226 13.52 3.18 24.94
C ASP A 226 14.69 2.29 25.33
N SER A 227 15.87 2.89 25.50
CA SER A 227 17.11 2.20 25.80
C SER A 227 17.31 2.03 27.31
N ALA A 228 17.10 3.11 28.09
CA ALA A 228 17.33 3.08 29.52
C ALA A 228 16.26 2.29 30.28
N SER A 229 16.66 1.22 30.92
CA SER A 229 15.74 0.48 31.79
C SER A 229 15.27 1.34 32.97
N SER A 230 13.98 1.20 33.35
CA SER A 230 13.45 1.88 34.55
C SER A 230 14.24 1.61 35.82
N ARG A 231 15.04 0.57 35.84
CA ARG A 231 15.96 0.22 36.94
C ARG A 231 17.16 1.15 36.97
N LEU A 232 17.80 1.39 35.85
CA LEU A 232 18.94 2.33 35.70
C LEU A 232 18.52 3.74 36.06
N MET A 233 17.37 4.19 35.53
CA MET A 233 16.81 5.50 35.85
C MET A 233 16.58 5.70 37.34
N ARG A 234 15.95 4.75 38.03
CA ARG A 234 15.76 4.83 39.48
C ARG A 234 17.09 4.83 40.24
N LYS A 235 18.04 4.02 39.80
CA LYS A 235 19.37 3.96 40.43
C LYS A 235 20.04 5.33 40.41
N LEU A 236 20.08 5.97 39.22
CA LEU A 236 20.73 7.27 39.05
C LEU A 236 20.00 8.41 39.78
N LEU A 237 18.66 8.39 39.79
CA LEU A 237 17.85 9.40 40.50
C LEU A 237 17.99 9.34 42.03
N HIS A 238 18.42 8.20 42.59
CA HIS A 238 18.65 8.05 44.04
C HIS A 238 20.12 8.12 44.44
N GLU A 239 21.03 8.25 43.45
CA GLU A 239 22.48 8.23 43.72
C GLU A 239 22.97 9.61 44.18
N PRO A 240 23.60 9.73 45.38
CA PRO A 240 24.16 10.98 45.83
C PRO A 240 25.22 11.54 44.86
N GLY A 241 25.15 12.83 44.54
CA GLY A 241 26.09 13.49 43.63
C GLY A 241 25.81 13.30 42.15
N ILE A 242 24.78 12.50 41.80
CA ILE A 242 24.22 12.45 40.41
C ILE A 242 22.96 13.30 40.38
N LYS A 243 22.84 14.11 39.34
CA LYS A 243 21.66 14.95 39.10
C LYS A 243 21.11 14.73 37.68
N LEU A 244 19.83 14.99 37.52
CA LEU A 244 19.18 15.04 36.24
C LEU A 244 19.12 16.50 35.75
N MET A 245 19.50 16.74 34.49
CA MET A 245 19.48 18.08 33.91
C MET A 245 18.03 18.53 33.70
N ASN A 246 17.78 19.81 34.07
CA ASN A 246 16.54 20.50 33.74
C ASN A 246 16.74 21.34 32.50
N PHE A 247 16.00 21.10 31.43
CA PHE A 247 16.09 21.83 30.18
C PHE A 247 15.37 23.19 30.26
N ALA A 248 16.04 24.18 30.83
CA ALA A 248 15.47 25.54 30.97
C ALA A 248 15.05 26.18 29.65
N GLN A 249 15.67 25.76 28.53
CA GLN A 249 15.38 26.26 27.18
C GLN A 249 14.45 25.35 26.39
N ALA A 250 13.70 24.42 27.00
CA ALA A 250 12.84 23.45 26.30
C ALA A 250 11.89 24.11 25.30
N ASP A 251 11.28 25.26 25.65
CA ASP A 251 10.39 25.99 24.75
C ASP A 251 11.11 26.54 23.51
N ALA A 252 12.39 26.88 23.61
CA ALA A 252 13.18 27.32 22.47
C ALA A 252 13.55 26.12 21.55
N TYR A 253 13.89 24.97 22.15
CA TYR A 253 14.16 23.75 21.40
C TYR A 253 12.93 23.31 20.60
N THR A 254 11.76 23.25 21.22
CA THR A 254 10.54 22.81 20.54
C THR A 254 10.09 23.74 19.41
N ARG A 255 10.42 25.04 19.49
CA ARG A 255 10.15 26.00 18.40
C ARG A 255 11.15 25.93 17.25
N ARG A 256 12.40 25.56 17.51
CA ARG A 256 13.45 25.44 16.48
C ARG A 256 13.49 24.09 15.83
N VAL A 257 13.12 23.05 16.56
CA VAL A 257 13.20 21.63 16.18
C VAL A 257 11.80 21.06 16.27
N GLY A 258 11.07 21.07 15.15
CA GLY A 258 9.64 20.79 15.10
C GLY A 258 9.21 19.38 15.53
N TYR A 259 10.14 18.44 15.62
CA TYR A 259 9.87 17.07 16.11
C TYR A 259 10.09 16.91 17.62
N LEU A 260 10.58 17.93 18.32
CA LEU A 260 10.76 17.87 19.78
C LEU A 260 9.50 18.37 20.50
N ASN A 261 9.21 17.72 21.61
CA ASN A 261 8.12 18.06 22.52
C ASN A 261 8.69 18.37 23.90
N LYS A 262 8.05 19.29 24.64
CA LYS A 262 8.36 19.59 26.02
C LYS A 262 7.57 18.68 26.94
N LEU A 263 8.26 17.99 27.83
CA LEU A 263 7.67 17.16 28.87
C LEU A 263 8.08 17.66 30.25
N VAL A 264 7.29 17.32 31.24
CA VAL A 264 7.59 17.61 32.63
C VAL A 264 7.60 16.31 33.42
N LEU A 265 8.69 16.01 34.09
CA LEU A 265 8.77 14.98 35.13
C LEU A 265 8.35 15.64 36.44
N PRO A 266 7.16 15.34 36.97
CA PRO A 266 6.66 16.01 38.16
C PRO A 266 7.46 15.65 39.39
N LYS A 267 7.56 16.60 40.32
CA LYS A 267 8.06 16.39 41.67
C LYS A 267 7.45 15.16 42.34
N GLY A 268 8.30 14.32 42.87
CA GLY A 268 7.87 13.10 43.58
C GLY A 268 7.42 11.96 42.67
N ALA A 269 7.39 12.11 41.35
CA ALA A 269 6.79 11.16 40.41
C ALA A 269 7.48 9.77 40.40
N ILE A 270 8.73 9.69 40.85
CA ILE A 270 9.52 8.44 40.88
C ILE A 270 9.42 7.78 42.24
N ASP A 271 9.46 8.57 43.33
CA ASP A 271 9.35 8.09 44.73
C ASP A 271 8.61 9.14 45.56
N PHE A 272 7.35 8.88 45.87
CA PHE A 272 6.53 9.78 46.68
C PHE A 272 7.09 9.93 48.13
N GLY A 273 7.60 8.83 48.71
CA GLY A 273 8.06 8.84 50.08
C GLY A 273 9.34 9.63 50.28
N LYS A 274 10.24 9.59 49.32
CA LYS A 274 11.50 10.33 49.28
C LYS A 274 11.44 11.63 48.53
N ASN A 275 10.28 11.94 47.93
CA ASN A 275 10.06 13.11 47.10
C ASN A 275 11.09 13.22 45.95
N VAL A 276 11.22 12.16 45.14
CA VAL A 276 12.16 12.09 43.99
C VAL A 276 11.39 12.21 42.69
N PRO A 277 11.78 13.12 41.84
CA PRO A 277 12.67 14.27 42.06
C PRO A 277 12.08 15.28 43.06
N ASP A 278 12.91 16.12 43.64
CA ASP A 278 12.51 17.09 44.69
C ASP A 278 11.80 18.35 44.11
N HIS A 279 11.88 18.55 42.81
CA HIS A 279 11.23 19.61 42.03
C HIS A 279 10.79 19.08 40.66
N ASP A 280 9.96 19.86 39.94
CA ASP A 280 9.57 19.55 38.57
C ASP A 280 10.78 19.69 37.64
N ILE A 281 11.03 18.68 36.80
CA ILE A 281 12.13 18.68 35.83
C ILE A 281 11.55 18.75 34.42
N THR A 282 11.94 19.77 33.69
CA THR A 282 11.59 19.93 32.28
C THR A 282 12.51 19.09 31.39
N LEU A 283 11.95 18.30 30.53
CA LEU A 283 12.65 17.44 29.58
C LEU A 283 12.24 17.80 28.14
N ILE A 284 13.03 17.39 27.17
CA ILE A 284 12.67 17.41 25.75
C ILE A 284 12.56 15.98 25.23
N ALA A 285 11.68 15.77 24.29
CA ALA A 285 11.37 14.45 23.77
C ALA A 285 11.01 14.49 22.28
N PRO A 286 11.66 13.73 21.41
CA PRO A 286 11.10 13.39 20.12
C PRO A 286 9.89 12.46 20.32
N SER A 287 9.02 12.43 19.31
CA SER A 287 8.00 11.37 19.25
C SER A 287 8.57 10.14 18.56
N VAL A 288 7.98 8.99 18.87
CA VAL A 288 8.23 7.73 18.17
C VAL A 288 7.04 7.44 17.28
N GLU A 289 7.32 7.17 16.03
CA GLU A 289 6.31 6.85 15.02
C GLU A 289 6.37 5.38 14.64
N LEU A 290 5.21 4.81 14.36
CA LEU A 290 5.08 3.50 13.76
C LEU A 290 5.15 3.69 12.23
N ILE A 291 6.33 3.45 11.67
CA ILE A 291 6.60 3.65 10.23
C ILE A 291 6.40 2.35 9.49
N ALA A 292 5.75 2.42 8.36
CA ALA A 292 5.49 1.29 7.47
C ALA A 292 5.92 1.61 6.03
N ARG A 293 6.13 0.57 5.24
CA ARG A 293 6.25 0.74 3.79
C ARG A 293 4.91 1.16 3.20
N SER A 294 4.94 1.96 2.16
CA SER A 294 3.74 2.49 1.50
C SER A 294 2.86 1.43 0.84
N ASP A 295 3.41 0.25 0.57
CA ASP A 295 2.70 -0.91 0.03
C ASP A 295 2.08 -1.83 1.09
N LEU A 296 2.14 -1.44 2.39
CA LEU A 296 1.51 -2.19 3.47
C LEU A 296 0.00 -2.31 3.23
N HIS A 297 -0.51 -3.54 3.29
CA HIS A 297 -1.92 -3.81 3.04
C HIS A 297 -2.83 -3.08 4.05
N PRO A 298 -3.92 -2.39 3.62
CA PRO A 298 -4.80 -1.59 4.50
C PRO A 298 -5.32 -2.32 5.74
N ALA A 299 -5.66 -3.61 5.60
CA ALA A 299 -6.11 -4.43 6.71
C ALA A 299 -5.03 -4.64 7.80
N LEU A 300 -3.76 -4.65 7.41
CA LEU A 300 -2.64 -4.77 8.35
C LEU A 300 -2.35 -3.44 9.02
N SER A 301 -2.52 -2.32 8.32
CA SER A 301 -2.48 -0.97 8.91
C SER A 301 -3.53 -0.83 10.01
N ASP A 302 -4.80 -1.17 9.74
CA ASP A 302 -5.87 -1.16 10.76
C ASP A 302 -5.53 -2.05 11.97
N LEU A 303 -4.99 -3.25 11.73
CA LEU A 303 -4.66 -4.20 12.79
C LEU A 303 -3.48 -3.72 13.65
N LEU A 304 -2.46 -3.12 13.03
CA LEU A 304 -1.34 -2.51 13.74
C LEU A 304 -1.78 -1.31 14.58
N LEU A 305 -2.69 -0.48 14.07
CA LEU A 305 -3.25 0.65 14.81
C LEU A 305 -4.12 0.22 15.99
N GLU A 306 -4.84 -0.89 15.87
CA GLU A 306 -5.56 -1.48 17.02
C GLU A 306 -4.59 -1.96 18.10
N ALA A 307 -3.53 -2.66 17.70
CA ALA A 307 -2.49 -3.08 18.62
C ALA A 307 -1.82 -1.86 19.29
N ALA A 308 -1.55 -0.81 18.49
CA ALA A 308 -1.03 0.45 19.01
C ALA A 308 -1.96 1.07 20.05
N LYS A 309 -3.25 1.14 19.77
CA LYS A 309 -4.25 1.67 20.71
C LYS A 309 -4.35 0.88 22.01
N GLU A 310 -4.28 -0.44 21.94
CA GLU A 310 -4.34 -1.29 23.12
C GLU A 310 -3.10 -1.13 24.00
N ILE A 311 -1.91 -1.02 23.37
CA ILE A 311 -0.62 -0.98 24.08
C ILE A 311 -0.31 0.44 24.55
N HIS A 312 -0.41 1.44 23.66
CA HIS A 312 0.00 2.82 23.92
C HIS A 312 -1.12 3.74 24.41
N GLY A 313 -2.39 3.30 24.35
CA GLY A 313 -3.52 4.10 24.81
C GLY A 313 -3.65 4.23 26.34
N ARG A 314 -2.76 3.63 27.11
CA ARG A 314 -2.75 3.72 28.58
C ARG A 314 -1.97 4.95 29.03
N ALA A 315 -2.42 5.57 30.13
CA ALA A 315 -1.65 6.64 30.74
C ALA A 315 -0.32 6.12 31.27
N THR A 316 0.74 6.89 31.08
CA THR A 316 2.08 6.68 31.64
C THR A 316 2.53 7.93 32.37
N LEU A 317 3.79 7.99 32.80
CA LEU A 317 4.34 9.17 33.45
C LEU A 317 4.35 10.42 32.55
N PHE A 318 4.50 10.22 31.23
CA PHE A 318 4.69 11.29 30.25
C PHE A 318 3.57 11.41 29.21
N GLN A 319 2.53 10.59 29.31
CA GLN A 319 1.40 10.64 28.39
C GLN A 319 0.07 10.42 29.08
N GLY A 320 -0.96 11.12 28.63
CA GLY A 320 -2.34 10.96 29.08
C GLY A 320 -2.99 9.70 28.52
N ARG A 321 -4.13 9.30 29.11
CA ARG A 321 -4.91 8.18 28.60
C ARG A 321 -5.51 8.51 27.25
N GLY A 322 -5.25 7.69 26.25
CA GLY A 322 -5.77 7.87 24.90
C GLY A 322 -5.06 8.94 24.08
N GLU A 323 -3.93 9.47 24.57
CA GLU A 323 -3.11 10.42 23.84
C GLU A 323 -2.44 9.75 22.63
N PHE A 324 -1.99 8.52 22.77
CA PHE A 324 -1.43 7.72 21.69
C PHE A 324 -2.27 6.45 21.40
N PRO A 325 -2.22 5.91 20.18
CA PRO A 325 -1.56 6.46 18.99
C PRO A 325 -2.27 7.71 18.47
N ALA A 326 -1.50 8.64 17.89
CA ALA A 326 -2.00 9.92 17.37
C ALA A 326 -1.45 10.23 15.96
N PRO A 327 -2.22 10.86 15.09
CA PRO A 327 -1.79 11.21 13.73
C PRO A 327 -0.94 12.50 13.75
N LEU A 328 0.17 12.50 14.48
CA LEU A 328 1.13 13.60 14.48
C LEU A 328 2.03 13.44 13.26
N GLU A 329 2.01 14.43 12.40
CA GLU A 329 2.81 14.44 11.17
C GLU A 329 4.07 15.27 11.40
N HIS A 330 5.24 14.62 11.28
CA HIS A 330 6.54 15.27 11.43
C HIS A 330 7.31 15.21 10.11
N GLU A 331 8.06 14.12 9.88
CA GLU A 331 8.89 13.94 8.70
C GLU A 331 8.26 12.97 7.68
N PHE A 332 7.42 12.06 8.16
CA PHE A 332 6.73 11.06 7.35
C PHE A 332 5.28 11.45 7.15
N HIS A 333 4.80 11.29 5.93
CA HIS A 333 3.39 11.51 5.64
C HIS A 333 2.52 10.43 6.28
N ILE A 334 1.42 10.84 6.92
CA ILE A 334 0.45 9.89 7.48
C ILE A 334 -0.23 9.14 6.34
N SER A 335 -0.23 7.81 6.39
CA SER A 335 -0.88 7.01 5.36
C SER A 335 -2.39 7.30 5.27
N ASP A 336 -2.96 7.17 4.07
CA ASP A 336 -4.41 7.36 3.86
C ASP A 336 -5.23 6.41 4.73
N ASP A 337 -4.77 5.17 4.92
CA ASP A 337 -5.42 4.19 5.77
C ASP A 337 -5.38 4.58 7.25
N ALA A 338 -4.24 5.06 7.74
CA ALA A 338 -4.12 5.56 9.10
C ALA A 338 -5.00 6.81 9.29
N SER A 339 -4.98 7.75 8.35
CA SER A 339 -5.82 8.94 8.36
C SER A 339 -7.32 8.58 8.42
N ARG A 340 -7.74 7.61 7.61
CA ARG A 340 -9.10 7.06 7.67
C ARG A 340 -9.40 6.41 9.03
N TYR A 341 -8.46 5.61 9.56
CA TYR A 341 -8.62 4.94 10.84
C TYR A 341 -8.82 5.94 11.98
N TYR A 342 -8.02 7.00 12.06
CA TYR A 342 -8.16 8.04 13.09
C TYR A 342 -9.49 8.79 13.00
N LYS A 343 -10.02 8.99 11.78
CA LYS A 343 -11.33 9.69 11.57
C LYS A 343 -12.54 8.80 11.85
N SER A 344 -12.49 7.52 11.45
CA SER A 344 -13.67 6.64 11.41
C SER A 344 -13.52 5.34 12.18
N GLY A 345 -12.31 5.04 12.69
CA GLY A 345 -11.98 3.75 13.27
C GLY A 345 -11.76 2.66 12.21
N LYS A 346 -11.84 1.40 12.63
CA LYS A 346 -11.72 0.25 11.74
C LYS A 346 -12.64 0.36 10.54
N SER A 347 -12.18 -0.10 9.38
CA SER A 347 -13.05 -0.29 8.22
C SER A 347 -14.29 -1.09 8.59
N PHE A 348 -15.45 -0.74 7.99
CA PHE A 348 -16.76 -1.33 8.30
C PHE A 348 -16.73 -2.86 8.38
N LEU A 349 -16.10 -3.53 7.43
CA LEU A 349 -16.02 -4.99 7.41
C LEU A 349 -15.23 -5.55 8.61
N TYR A 350 -14.09 -4.93 8.94
CA TYR A 350 -13.24 -5.37 10.05
C TYR A 350 -13.78 -4.98 11.44
N ARG A 351 -14.85 -4.18 11.50
CA ARG A 351 -15.56 -3.85 12.73
C ARG A 351 -16.56 -4.93 13.12
N TYR A 352 -17.25 -5.55 12.15
CA TYR A 352 -18.36 -6.47 12.39
C TYR A 352 -18.02 -7.93 12.16
N PHE A 353 -16.97 -8.22 11.40
CA PHE A 353 -16.57 -9.57 11.04
C PHE A 353 -15.18 -9.91 11.55
N PRO A 354 -14.89 -11.18 11.87
CA PRO A 354 -13.53 -11.66 12.13
C PRO A 354 -12.61 -11.32 10.96
N PHE A 355 -11.32 -11.11 11.24
CA PHE A 355 -10.32 -10.66 10.26
C PHE A 355 -10.34 -11.48 8.95
N TRP A 356 -10.39 -12.82 9.06
CA TRP A 356 -10.41 -13.72 7.89
C TRP A 356 -11.65 -13.53 7.01
N MET A 357 -12.84 -13.33 7.64
CA MET A 357 -14.10 -13.14 6.93
C MET A 357 -14.21 -11.76 6.32
N ALA A 358 -13.80 -10.71 7.05
CA ALA A 358 -13.73 -9.35 6.54
C ALA A 358 -12.80 -9.26 5.32
N SER A 359 -11.63 -9.92 5.39
CA SER A 359 -10.69 -10.04 4.27
C SER A 359 -11.29 -10.77 3.07
N LEU A 360 -12.03 -11.85 3.30
CA LEU A 360 -12.70 -12.60 2.21
C LEU A 360 -13.77 -11.73 1.53
N ILE A 361 -14.64 -11.09 2.31
CA ILE A 361 -15.71 -10.20 1.80
C ILE A 361 -15.09 -9.04 1.02
N SER A 362 -14.05 -8.40 1.56
CA SER A 362 -13.35 -7.31 0.88
C SER A 362 -12.83 -7.72 -0.49
N ARG A 363 -12.20 -8.91 -0.58
CA ARG A 363 -11.72 -9.46 -1.87
C ARG A 363 -12.86 -9.72 -2.86
N ILE A 364 -13.94 -10.32 -2.37
CA ILE A 364 -15.13 -10.54 -3.21
C ILE A 364 -15.62 -9.19 -3.76
N LEU A 365 -15.75 -8.17 -2.92
CA LEU A 365 -16.19 -6.83 -3.37
C LEU A 365 -15.25 -6.21 -4.39
N VAL A 366 -13.93 -6.25 -4.15
CA VAL A 366 -12.91 -5.69 -5.07
C VAL A 366 -12.96 -6.36 -6.44
N VAL A 367 -13.26 -7.67 -6.48
CA VAL A 367 -13.33 -8.43 -7.74
C VAL A 367 -14.68 -8.28 -8.41
N PHE A 368 -15.79 -8.44 -7.66
CA PHE A 368 -17.14 -8.46 -8.25
C PHE A 368 -17.65 -7.08 -8.65
N LEU A 369 -17.32 -6.03 -7.92
CA LEU A 369 -17.82 -4.69 -8.21
C LEU A 369 -17.42 -4.18 -9.60
N PRO A 370 -16.16 -4.24 -10.04
CA PRO A 370 -15.76 -3.87 -11.39
C PRO A 370 -16.46 -4.74 -12.47
N ILE A 371 -16.61 -6.05 -12.21
CA ILE A 371 -17.26 -6.96 -13.15
C ILE A 371 -18.72 -6.58 -13.36
N VAL A 372 -19.46 -6.34 -12.29
CA VAL A 372 -20.86 -5.91 -12.36
C VAL A 372 -20.98 -4.56 -13.08
N LEU A 373 -20.06 -3.64 -12.82
CA LEU A 373 -20.02 -2.32 -13.45
C LEU A 373 -19.78 -2.38 -14.96
N ILE A 374 -19.01 -3.36 -15.43
CA ILE A 374 -18.75 -3.61 -16.86
C ILE A 374 -19.86 -4.47 -17.48
N LEU A 375 -20.36 -5.47 -16.76
CA LEU A 375 -21.33 -6.44 -17.26
C LEU A 375 -22.68 -5.79 -17.58
N ILE A 376 -23.18 -4.90 -16.71
CA ILE A 376 -24.48 -4.24 -16.90
C ILE A 376 -24.53 -3.41 -18.19
N PRO A 377 -23.57 -2.48 -18.47
CA PRO A 377 -23.51 -1.80 -19.75
C PRO A 377 -23.21 -2.75 -20.91
N GLY A 378 -22.33 -3.72 -20.72
CA GLY A 378 -21.96 -4.72 -21.72
C GLY A 378 -23.17 -5.50 -22.25
N LEU A 379 -24.03 -5.97 -21.36
CA LEU A 379 -25.26 -6.68 -21.73
C LEU A 379 -26.22 -5.83 -22.58
N ARG A 380 -26.17 -4.49 -22.46
CA ARG A 380 -26.96 -3.58 -23.29
C ARG A 380 -26.27 -3.24 -24.64
N VAL A 381 -24.94 -3.15 -24.64
CA VAL A 381 -24.16 -2.76 -25.81
C VAL A 381 -23.99 -3.91 -26.81
N ILE A 382 -23.80 -5.14 -26.34
CA ILE A 382 -23.60 -6.32 -27.18
C ILE A 382 -24.74 -6.51 -28.19
N PRO A 383 -26.05 -6.51 -27.82
CA PRO A 383 -27.15 -6.61 -28.78
C PRO A 383 -27.18 -5.44 -29.77
N ALA A 384 -26.80 -4.22 -29.34
CA ALA A 384 -26.76 -3.06 -30.21
C ALA A 384 -25.68 -3.19 -31.31
N ILE A 385 -24.47 -3.62 -30.94
CA ILE A 385 -23.37 -3.89 -31.88
C ILE A 385 -23.76 -5.01 -32.86
N TYR A 386 -24.39 -6.06 -32.37
CA TYR A 386 -24.85 -7.16 -33.22
C TYR A 386 -25.88 -6.69 -34.25
N ARG A 387 -26.89 -5.93 -33.81
CA ARG A 387 -27.89 -5.32 -34.71
C ARG A 387 -27.24 -4.39 -35.74
N TRP A 388 -26.31 -3.57 -35.31
CA TRP A 388 -25.56 -2.67 -36.16
C TRP A 388 -24.75 -3.43 -37.24
N GLY A 389 -24.02 -4.49 -36.83
CA GLY A 389 -23.24 -5.32 -37.77
C GLY A 389 -24.11 -6.04 -38.80
N THR A 390 -25.29 -6.53 -38.37
CA THR A 390 -26.25 -7.17 -39.31
C THR A 390 -26.83 -6.17 -40.29
N LYS A 391 -27.23 -4.97 -39.82
CA LYS A 391 -27.71 -3.88 -40.71
C LYS A 391 -26.62 -3.46 -41.69
N MET A 392 -25.36 -3.34 -41.26
CA MET A 392 -24.26 -2.95 -42.19
C MET A 392 -24.02 -3.97 -43.30
N ARG A 393 -24.27 -5.27 -43.07
CA ARG A 393 -24.19 -6.27 -44.15
C ARG A 393 -25.30 -6.06 -45.20
N ILE A 394 -26.54 -5.83 -44.75
CA ILE A 394 -27.67 -5.54 -45.63
C ILE A 394 -27.44 -4.27 -46.40
N TYR A 395 -27.03 -3.16 -45.75
CA TYR A 395 -26.77 -1.88 -46.38
C TYR A 395 -25.61 -1.89 -47.38
N ARG A 396 -24.63 -2.81 -47.25
CA ARG A 396 -23.55 -2.98 -48.21
C ARG A 396 -24.12 -3.40 -49.60
N TRP A 397 -25.04 -4.33 -49.58
CA TRP A 397 -25.69 -4.79 -50.81
C TRP A 397 -26.64 -3.75 -51.36
N TYR A 398 -27.38 -3.05 -50.50
CA TYR A 398 -28.20 -1.91 -50.92
C TYR A 398 -27.40 -0.85 -51.67
N ARG A 399 -26.20 -0.49 -51.18
CA ARG A 399 -25.35 0.49 -51.90
C ARG A 399 -24.92 0.02 -53.28
N GLN A 400 -24.60 -1.26 -53.40
CA GLN A 400 -24.25 -1.82 -54.73
C GLN A 400 -25.43 -1.84 -55.66
N LEU A 401 -26.62 -2.18 -55.15
CA LEU A 401 -27.87 -2.19 -55.94
C LEU A 401 -28.24 -0.77 -56.40
N LEU A 402 -28.16 0.22 -55.52
CA LEU A 402 -28.40 1.64 -55.85
C LEU A 402 -27.38 2.19 -56.86
N ALA A 403 -26.11 1.83 -56.75
CA ALA A 403 -25.09 2.23 -57.72
C ALA A 403 -25.37 1.63 -59.09
N LEU A 404 -25.86 0.38 -59.13
CA LEU A 404 -26.28 -0.28 -60.37
C LEU A 404 -27.53 0.41 -60.94
N GLU A 405 -28.52 0.77 -60.14
CA GLU A 405 -29.72 1.50 -60.57
C GLU A 405 -29.39 2.89 -61.07
N GLN A 406 -28.46 3.60 -60.45
CA GLN A 406 -27.98 4.90 -60.96
C GLN A 406 -27.31 4.79 -62.32
N SER A 407 -26.52 3.74 -62.57
CA SER A 407 -25.90 3.50 -63.87
C SER A 407 -26.91 3.17 -64.98
N MET A 408 -28.13 2.77 -64.61
CA MET A 408 -29.22 2.52 -65.55
C MET A 408 -29.93 3.81 -66.08
N ILE A 409 -29.73 4.97 -65.41
CA ILE A 409 -30.38 6.22 -65.75
C ILE A 409 -29.84 6.76 -67.11
N THR A 410 -28.60 6.47 -67.41
CA THR A 410 -27.95 6.87 -68.70
C THR A 410 -28.35 5.89 -69.82
N GLN A 411 -28.37 6.32 -71.07
CA GLN A 411 -28.64 5.44 -72.22
C GLN A 411 -27.61 4.30 -72.25
N ILE A 412 -28.06 3.10 -72.24
CA ILE A 412 -27.21 1.90 -72.10
C ILE A 412 -27.22 1.14 -73.41
N GLY A 413 -26.02 0.86 -73.98
CA GLY A 413 -25.88 -0.01 -75.15
C GLY A 413 -26.06 -1.50 -74.73
N THR A 414 -26.34 -2.39 -75.69
CA THR A 414 -26.64 -3.81 -75.51
C THR A 414 -25.53 -4.58 -74.72
N ASP A 415 -24.27 -4.20 -74.89
CA ASP A 415 -23.15 -4.86 -74.19
C ASP A 415 -23.06 -4.41 -72.73
N GLN A 416 -23.34 -3.12 -72.47
CA GLN A 416 -23.42 -2.61 -71.11
C GLN A 416 -24.59 -3.23 -70.30
N GLN A 417 -25.71 -3.49 -70.96
CA GLN A 417 -26.85 -4.17 -70.31
C GLN A 417 -26.51 -5.60 -69.89
N LYS A 418 -25.78 -6.38 -70.71
CA LYS A 418 -25.29 -7.71 -70.33
C LYS A 418 -24.36 -7.67 -69.10
N GLU A 419 -23.47 -6.66 -69.07
CA GLU A 419 -22.55 -6.48 -67.92
C GLU A 419 -23.33 -6.14 -66.64
N LEU A 420 -24.33 -5.25 -66.71
CA LEU A 420 -25.16 -4.90 -65.55
C LEU A 420 -26.00 -6.07 -65.04
N LEU A 421 -26.52 -6.91 -65.97
CA LEU A 421 -27.23 -8.17 -65.61
C LEU A 421 -26.29 -9.15 -64.89
N ALA A 422 -25.07 -9.34 -65.40
CA ALA A 422 -24.09 -10.21 -64.74
C ALA A 422 -23.72 -9.72 -63.31
N ARG A 423 -23.59 -8.40 -63.13
CA ARG A 423 -23.35 -7.78 -61.81
C ARG A 423 -24.56 -7.97 -60.88
N LEU A 424 -25.80 -7.86 -61.42
CA LEU A 424 -27.02 -8.07 -60.69
C LEU A 424 -27.16 -9.53 -60.23
N ASP A 425 -26.80 -10.50 -61.10
CA ASP A 425 -26.78 -11.92 -60.80
C ASP A 425 -25.81 -12.23 -59.65
N GLN A 426 -24.64 -11.59 -59.61
CA GLN A 426 -23.69 -11.72 -58.49
C GLN A 426 -24.28 -11.17 -57.20
N ILE A 427 -24.97 -10.04 -57.21
CA ILE A 427 -25.61 -9.44 -56.03
C ILE A 427 -26.72 -10.36 -55.55
N GLU A 428 -27.57 -10.89 -56.44
CA GLU A 428 -28.68 -11.80 -56.11
C GLU A 428 -28.18 -13.10 -55.48
N GLN A 429 -27.17 -13.73 -56.08
CA GLN A 429 -26.57 -14.95 -55.55
C GLN A 429 -25.94 -14.71 -54.17
N ALA A 430 -25.28 -13.57 -53.97
CA ALA A 430 -24.70 -13.20 -52.70
C ALA A 430 -25.77 -12.90 -51.62
N VAL A 431 -26.84 -12.22 -51.98
CA VAL A 431 -27.99 -11.96 -51.11
C VAL A 431 -28.70 -13.26 -50.73
N ASP A 432 -28.96 -14.18 -51.67
CA ASP A 432 -29.61 -15.45 -51.41
C ASP A 432 -28.81 -16.40 -50.55
N SER A 433 -27.48 -16.31 -50.60
CA SER A 433 -26.58 -17.09 -49.74
C SER A 433 -26.44 -16.53 -48.34
N MET A 434 -26.99 -15.34 -48.04
CA MET A 434 -26.83 -14.68 -46.73
C MET A 434 -27.67 -15.36 -45.66
N LYS A 435 -27.03 -15.86 -44.60
CA LYS A 435 -27.69 -16.29 -43.40
C LYS A 435 -28.02 -15.07 -42.52
N ILE A 436 -29.30 -14.74 -42.40
CA ILE A 436 -29.79 -13.60 -41.61
C ILE A 436 -30.70 -14.09 -40.49
N PRO A 437 -30.57 -13.54 -39.30
CA PRO A 437 -31.48 -13.85 -38.16
C PRO A 437 -32.92 -13.40 -38.50
N ALA A 438 -33.90 -14.16 -37.97
CA ALA A 438 -35.31 -13.89 -38.19
C ALA A 438 -35.75 -12.46 -37.83
N SER A 439 -35.09 -11.82 -36.86
CA SER A 439 -35.34 -10.42 -36.46
C SER A 439 -35.04 -9.37 -37.52
N PHE A 440 -34.41 -9.76 -38.64
CA PHE A 440 -34.09 -8.89 -39.79
C PHE A 440 -34.73 -9.39 -41.08
N ALA A 441 -35.64 -10.33 -40.98
CA ALA A 441 -36.31 -10.93 -42.14
C ALA A 441 -36.98 -9.87 -43.03
N ASP A 442 -37.68 -8.92 -42.41
CA ASP A 442 -38.38 -7.84 -43.17
C ASP A 442 -37.41 -7.05 -44.03
N GLN A 443 -36.28 -6.60 -43.50
CA GLN A 443 -35.27 -5.85 -44.21
C GLN A 443 -34.61 -6.67 -45.35
N PHE A 444 -34.47 -7.96 -45.10
CA PHE A 444 -33.94 -8.89 -46.07
C PHE A 444 -34.89 -9.12 -47.24
N TYR A 445 -36.17 -9.35 -46.94
CA TYR A 445 -37.20 -9.53 -47.98
C TYR A 445 -37.39 -8.25 -48.84
N VAL A 446 -37.29 -7.06 -48.19
CA VAL A 446 -37.33 -5.78 -48.92
C VAL A 446 -36.10 -5.64 -49.86
N LEU A 447 -34.89 -6.03 -49.39
CA LEU A 447 -33.72 -6.04 -50.26
C LEU A 447 -33.90 -7.00 -51.45
N ARG A 448 -34.39 -8.22 -51.18
CA ARG A 448 -34.64 -9.23 -52.22
C ARG A 448 -35.69 -8.78 -53.21
N GLY A 449 -36.77 -8.16 -52.75
CA GLY A 449 -37.79 -7.55 -53.60
C GLY A 449 -37.25 -6.44 -54.49
N HIS A 450 -36.32 -5.62 -53.93
CA HIS A 450 -35.68 -4.56 -54.71
C HIS A 450 -34.72 -5.11 -55.78
N VAL A 451 -34.00 -6.21 -55.51
CA VAL A 451 -33.19 -6.91 -56.51
C VAL A 451 -34.07 -7.40 -57.64
N GLY A 452 -35.24 -8.02 -57.38
CA GLY A 452 -36.22 -8.45 -58.35
C GLY A 452 -36.79 -7.29 -59.18
N PHE A 453 -37.09 -6.16 -58.53
CA PHE A 453 -37.54 -4.94 -59.20
C PHE A 453 -36.53 -4.38 -60.20
N VAL A 454 -35.25 -4.26 -59.80
CA VAL A 454 -34.15 -3.78 -60.67
C VAL A 454 -33.96 -4.76 -61.85
N ARG A 455 -34.10 -6.07 -61.63
CA ARG A 455 -34.04 -7.09 -62.69
C ARG A 455 -35.16 -6.90 -63.71
N ALA A 456 -36.40 -6.77 -63.26
CA ALA A 456 -37.56 -6.56 -64.17
C ALA A 456 -37.33 -5.31 -65.07
N ARG A 457 -36.90 -4.23 -64.44
CA ARG A 457 -36.63 -2.96 -65.12
C ARG A 457 -35.48 -3.03 -66.14
N LEU A 458 -34.45 -3.85 -65.90
CA LEU A 458 -33.36 -4.12 -66.84
C LEU A 458 -33.83 -4.96 -68.03
N LEU A 459 -34.78 -5.90 -67.83
CA LEU A 459 -35.33 -6.77 -68.87
C LEU A 459 -36.35 -6.05 -69.73
N GLU A 460 -37.22 -5.20 -69.14
CA GLU A 460 -38.25 -4.43 -69.86
C GLU A 460 -37.63 -3.49 -70.92
N ARG A 461 -36.47 -2.88 -70.66
CA ARG A 461 -35.75 -2.04 -71.62
C ARG A 461 -35.24 -2.79 -72.84
N LYS A 462 -35.20 -4.15 -72.78
CA LYS A 462 -34.83 -4.99 -73.94
C LYS A 462 -35.97 -5.12 -74.96
N THR A 463 -37.21 -4.81 -74.58
CA THR A 463 -38.40 -4.97 -75.40
C THR A 463 -38.80 -3.68 -76.14
N THR A 464 -38.12 -2.55 -75.85
CA THR A 464 -38.46 -1.21 -76.44
C THR A 464 -37.46 -0.65 -77.47
N ASN A 465 -36.53 -1.52 -78.00
CA ASN A 465 -35.61 -1.20 -79.05
C ASN A 465 -35.84 -2.02 -80.33
#